data_b6060824a570f9adf95425dd3da987e3
#
_entry.id   b6060824a570f9adf95425dd3da987e3
#
_cell.length_a   1.000
_cell.length_b   1.000
_cell.length_c   1.000
_cell.angle_alpha   90.00
_cell.angle_beta   90.00
_cell.angle_gamma   90.00
#
_symmetry.space_group_name_H-M   'P 1'
#
loop_
_entity.id
_entity.type
_entity.pdbx_description
1 polymer ?
#
loop_
_entity_poly.entity_id
_entity_poly.type
_entity_poly.pdbx_seq_one_letter_code
_entity_poly.pdbx_strand_id
1 'polypeptide(L)'
;MMIIIFLAIIFYSGLQSTIIRAKIKGGISKAMLRYATHLPSKVAIDRLQTRFRCCGRVHYEEWFYIPWLTTGNDEDVNDKFSIPKFIADSVPYSCCSMEAQRPCIHHGITQPGVIYKYDPTNQMTIWNDGCEEKLISEMMLVSWRFNAVMALIIVAMILQVIAVRYLHTAYRNGLHVGNRVKCNAYLLRSQTDTKLRAAADGNILRKRKFRQSRTLQWVTATYGPEVTWNSSSASDPNSADELLLKP
;
A
#
# COMPACT_ATOMS: atom_id res chain seq x y z
N MET A 1 -5.53 11.35 13.24
CA MET A 1 -5.02 9.99 13.18
C MET A 1 -4.83 9.50 11.72
N MET A 2 -5.82 9.59 10.82
CA MET A 2 -5.71 9.15 9.43
C MET A 2 -4.57 9.83 8.63
N ILE A 3 -4.36 11.13 8.80
CA ILE A 3 -3.28 11.88 8.12
C ILE A 3 -1.91 11.37 8.56
N ILE A 4 -1.73 11.07 9.84
CA ILE A 4 -0.47 10.54 10.38
C ILE A 4 -0.15 9.18 9.78
N ILE A 5 -1.15 8.31 9.66
CA ILE A 5 -1.01 6.99 9.02
C ILE A 5 -0.61 7.15 7.56
N PHE A 6 -1.22 8.10 6.84
CA PHE A 6 -0.91 8.36 5.43
C PHE A 6 0.54 8.86 5.25
N LEU A 7 0.97 9.81 6.06
CA LEU A 7 2.36 10.30 6.07
C LEU A 7 3.35 9.19 6.42
N ALA A 8 3.02 8.33 7.37
CA ALA A 8 3.84 7.17 7.74
C ALA A 8 3.99 6.17 6.58
N ILE A 9 2.93 5.91 5.81
CA ILE A 9 2.97 5.02 4.62
C ILE A 9 3.87 5.63 3.53
N ILE A 10 3.74 6.94 3.24
CA ILE A 10 4.57 7.61 2.24
C ILE A 10 6.06 7.56 2.67
N PHE A 11 6.34 7.88 3.92
CA PHE A 11 7.70 7.85 4.47
C PHE A 11 8.29 6.43 4.41
N TYR A 12 7.53 5.42 4.81
CA TYR A 12 7.93 4.02 4.76
C TYR A 12 8.21 3.54 3.34
N SER A 13 7.37 3.92 2.36
CA SER A 13 7.59 3.56 0.94
C SER A 13 8.85 4.21 0.36
N GLY A 14 9.16 5.44 0.75
CA GLY A 14 10.40 6.11 0.39
C GLY A 14 11.65 5.42 0.97
N LEU A 15 11.60 5.07 2.25
CA LEU A 15 12.71 4.38 2.91
C LEU A 15 12.95 2.97 2.32
N GLN A 16 11.89 2.26 1.98
CA GLN A 16 11.99 0.93 1.37
C GLN A 16 12.71 0.96 0.02
N SER A 17 12.56 2.02 -0.78
CA SER A 17 13.20 2.13 -2.11
C SER A 17 14.73 2.10 -2.02
N THR A 18 15.33 2.74 -1.04
CA THR A 18 16.79 2.77 -0.83
C THR A 18 17.33 1.40 -0.39
N ILE A 19 16.61 0.73 0.50
CA ILE A 19 16.98 -0.60 0.99
C ILE A 19 16.88 -1.63 -0.14
N ILE A 20 15.84 -1.56 -0.97
CA ILE A 20 15.65 -2.45 -2.12
C ILE A 20 16.78 -2.27 -3.13
N ARG A 21 17.17 -1.03 -3.46
CA ARG A 21 18.31 -0.76 -4.35
C ARG A 21 19.60 -1.41 -3.86
N ALA A 22 19.92 -1.25 -2.58
CA ALA A 22 21.12 -1.85 -1.99
C ALA A 22 21.10 -3.38 -2.04
N LYS A 23 19.94 -3.99 -1.76
CA LYS A 23 19.75 -5.45 -1.83
C LYS A 23 19.82 -5.98 -3.26
N ILE A 24 19.26 -5.29 -4.24
CA ILE A 24 19.32 -5.66 -5.66
C ILE A 24 20.77 -5.64 -6.13
N LYS A 25 21.49 -4.54 -5.88
CA LYS A 25 22.91 -4.42 -6.21
C LYS A 25 23.73 -5.57 -5.64
N GLY A 26 23.64 -5.80 -4.33
CA GLY A 26 24.37 -6.87 -3.67
C GLY A 26 23.94 -8.27 -4.12
N GLY A 27 22.65 -8.46 -4.39
CA GLY A 27 22.08 -9.73 -4.84
C GLY A 27 22.56 -10.12 -6.23
N ILE A 28 22.52 -9.20 -7.19
CA ILE A 28 22.99 -9.46 -8.57
C ILE A 28 24.49 -9.75 -8.56
N SER A 29 25.31 -8.92 -7.92
CA SER A 29 26.76 -9.13 -7.85
C SER A 29 27.13 -10.49 -7.23
N LYS A 30 26.47 -10.85 -6.13
CA LYS A 30 26.69 -12.13 -5.46
C LYS A 30 26.27 -13.32 -6.34
N ALA A 31 25.15 -13.19 -7.07
CA ALA A 31 24.67 -14.25 -7.96
C ALA A 31 25.58 -14.41 -9.17
N MET A 32 26.11 -13.33 -9.75
CA MET A 32 27.08 -13.36 -10.84
C MET A 32 28.38 -14.06 -10.43
N LEU A 33 28.93 -13.72 -9.26
CA LEU A 33 30.14 -14.38 -8.74
C LEU A 33 29.97 -15.90 -8.48
N ARG A 34 28.74 -16.35 -8.25
CA ARG A 34 28.41 -17.77 -8.03
C ARG A 34 27.83 -18.44 -9.26
N TYR A 35 27.84 -17.79 -10.41
CA TYR A 35 27.19 -18.26 -11.63
C TYR A 35 27.73 -19.63 -12.08
N ALA A 36 29.06 -19.83 -12.05
CA ALA A 36 29.69 -21.07 -12.46
C ALA A 36 29.45 -22.26 -11.50
N THR A 37 29.36 -21.97 -10.19
CA THR A 37 29.39 -23.02 -9.17
C THR A 37 28.04 -23.34 -8.56
N HIS A 38 27.04 -22.43 -8.70
CA HIS A 38 25.76 -22.56 -8.02
C HIS A 38 24.59 -22.46 -9.01
N LEU A 39 24.01 -23.60 -9.37
CA LEU A 39 22.95 -23.72 -10.37
C LEU A 39 21.76 -22.77 -10.12
N PRO A 40 21.24 -22.60 -8.88
CA PRO A 40 20.15 -21.62 -8.64
C PRO A 40 20.54 -20.18 -8.98
N SER A 41 21.79 -19.77 -8.73
CA SER A 41 22.29 -18.44 -9.10
C SER A 41 22.36 -18.28 -10.60
N LYS A 42 22.83 -19.30 -11.31
CA LYS A 42 22.86 -19.34 -12.78
C LYS A 42 21.46 -19.15 -13.36
N VAL A 43 20.52 -19.98 -12.95
CA VAL A 43 19.12 -19.92 -13.42
C VAL A 43 18.47 -18.57 -13.10
N ALA A 44 18.77 -18.00 -11.93
CA ALA A 44 18.23 -16.69 -11.54
C ALA A 44 18.77 -15.57 -12.43
N ILE A 45 20.08 -15.56 -12.71
CA ILE A 45 20.71 -14.56 -13.60
C ILE A 45 20.24 -14.74 -15.04
N ASP A 46 20.20 -15.95 -15.56
CA ASP A 46 19.73 -16.22 -16.92
C ASP A 46 18.28 -15.73 -17.12
N ARG A 47 17.40 -16.02 -16.15
CA ARG A 47 16.02 -15.52 -16.17
C ARG A 47 15.94 -14.01 -16.06
N LEU A 48 16.79 -13.39 -15.24
CA LEU A 48 16.85 -11.94 -15.11
C LEU A 48 17.22 -11.29 -16.43
N GLN A 49 18.33 -11.74 -17.05
CA GLN A 49 18.86 -11.18 -18.29
C GLN A 49 17.89 -11.34 -19.46
N THR A 50 17.31 -12.53 -19.63
CA THR A 50 16.32 -12.78 -20.69
C THR A 50 15.02 -12.03 -20.46
N ARG A 51 14.53 -11.94 -19.21
CA ARG A 51 13.25 -11.28 -18.90
C ARG A 51 13.32 -9.76 -19.02
N PHE A 52 14.40 -9.15 -18.53
CA PHE A 52 14.57 -7.69 -18.51
C PHE A 52 15.40 -7.15 -19.67
N ARG A 53 15.86 -8.05 -20.59
CA ARG A 53 16.64 -7.66 -21.78
C ARG A 53 17.87 -6.83 -21.39
N CYS A 54 18.68 -7.40 -20.50
CA CYS A 54 19.83 -6.75 -19.91
C CYS A 54 21.01 -7.71 -19.80
N CYS A 55 22.23 -7.20 -19.64
CA CYS A 55 23.43 -8.00 -19.46
C CYS A 55 24.35 -7.40 -18.40
N GLY A 56 24.87 -8.27 -17.52
CA GLY A 56 25.68 -7.81 -16.39
C GLY A 56 24.87 -7.09 -15.31
N ARG A 57 25.52 -6.54 -14.32
CA ARG A 57 24.87 -5.71 -13.30
C ARG A 57 24.67 -4.28 -13.80
N VAL A 58 25.75 -3.58 -14.13
CA VAL A 58 25.74 -2.22 -14.69
C VAL A 58 25.97 -2.25 -16.20
N HIS A 59 26.96 -3.04 -16.65
CA HIS A 59 27.32 -3.24 -18.05
C HIS A 59 27.70 -4.70 -18.32
N TYR A 60 27.61 -5.12 -19.57
CA TYR A 60 27.98 -6.47 -20.00
C TYR A 60 29.46 -6.79 -19.76
N GLU A 61 30.35 -5.79 -19.78
CA GLU A 61 31.80 -5.93 -19.56
C GLU A 61 32.16 -6.51 -18.19
N GLU A 62 31.25 -6.41 -17.21
CA GLU A 62 31.48 -7.01 -15.89
C GLU A 62 31.69 -8.53 -15.95
N TRP A 63 31.14 -9.19 -16.98
CA TRP A 63 31.33 -10.61 -17.20
C TRP A 63 32.76 -10.97 -17.58
N PHE A 64 33.53 -10.05 -18.17
CA PHE A 64 34.93 -10.29 -18.54
C PHE A 64 35.83 -10.53 -17.35
N TYR A 65 35.41 -10.07 -16.18
CA TYR A 65 36.15 -10.19 -14.93
C TYR A 65 35.62 -11.29 -13.99
N ILE A 66 34.60 -12.04 -14.43
CA ILE A 66 33.98 -13.08 -13.62
C ILE A 66 34.22 -14.43 -14.26
N PRO A 67 34.75 -15.45 -13.57
CA PRO A 67 34.87 -16.81 -14.09
C PRO A 67 33.50 -17.48 -14.11
N TRP A 68 32.69 -17.20 -15.13
CA TRP A 68 31.32 -17.70 -15.27
C TRP A 68 31.22 -19.06 -15.97
N LEU A 69 32.31 -19.54 -16.62
CA LEU A 69 32.42 -20.84 -17.27
C LEU A 69 33.43 -21.69 -16.50
N THR A 70 33.02 -22.86 -16.03
CA THR A 70 33.95 -23.87 -15.54
C THR A 70 34.47 -24.68 -16.71
N THR A 71 35.71 -24.46 -17.11
CA THR A 71 36.42 -25.38 -17.97
C THR A 71 36.80 -26.60 -17.16
N GLY A 72 36.02 -27.69 -17.34
CA GLY A 72 36.42 -28.98 -16.73
C GLY A 72 37.70 -29.44 -17.40
N ASN A 73 38.77 -29.62 -16.65
CA ASN A 73 40.11 -30.15 -17.01
C ASN A 73 41.23 -29.11 -17.19
N ASP A 74 41.30 -28.11 -16.37
CA ASP A 74 42.57 -27.38 -16.25
C ASP A 74 43.37 -27.91 -15.06
N GLU A 75 44.06 -29.06 -15.32
CA GLU A 75 45.09 -29.59 -14.39
C GLU A 75 46.37 -28.75 -14.36
N ASP A 76 46.49 -27.70 -15.21
CA ASP A 76 47.71 -26.92 -15.39
C ASP A 76 47.64 -25.45 -14.89
N VAL A 77 46.73 -25.12 -13.96
CA VAL A 77 46.68 -23.73 -13.49
C VAL A 77 47.37 -23.59 -12.15
N ASN A 78 48.67 -23.38 -12.14
CA ASN A 78 49.45 -22.87 -11.00
C ASN A 78 49.09 -21.41 -10.60
N ASP A 79 48.29 -20.72 -11.41
CA ASP A 79 47.81 -19.38 -11.14
C ASP A 79 46.31 -19.40 -10.84
N LYS A 80 45.96 -19.44 -9.56
CA LYS A 80 44.59 -19.42 -9.04
C LYS A 80 43.73 -18.21 -9.44
N PHE A 81 44.24 -17.30 -10.28
CA PHE A 81 43.57 -16.05 -10.60
C PHE A 81 43.57 -15.66 -12.08
N SER A 82 44.17 -16.46 -12.98
CA SER A 82 44.12 -16.17 -14.41
C SER A 82 42.81 -16.65 -15.02
N ILE A 83 41.97 -15.70 -15.44
CA ILE A 83 40.77 -15.96 -16.24
C ILE A 83 41.25 -16.57 -17.55
N PRO A 84 40.80 -17.78 -17.96
CA PRO A 84 41.19 -18.35 -19.23
C PRO A 84 40.94 -17.36 -20.36
N LYS A 85 41.89 -17.20 -21.26
CA LYS A 85 41.82 -16.23 -22.40
C LYS A 85 40.55 -16.39 -23.24
N PHE A 86 39.93 -17.57 -23.21
CA PHE A 86 38.66 -17.85 -23.86
C PHE A 86 37.45 -17.15 -23.19
N ILE A 87 37.51 -16.87 -21.89
CA ILE A 87 36.44 -16.24 -21.12
C ILE A 87 36.64 -14.73 -21.12
N ALA A 88 37.87 -14.25 -21.27
CA ALA A 88 38.12 -12.84 -21.51
C ALA A 88 37.33 -12.41 -22.74
N ASP A 89 36.64 -11.27 -22.66
CA ASP A 89 35.77 -10.72 -23.71
C ASP A 89 34.55 -11.59 -24.09
N SER A 90 34.02 -12.38 -23.14
CA SER A 90 32.88 -13.24 -23.38
C SER A 90 31.79 -13.02 -22.34
N VAL A 91 30.54 -13.22 -22.74
CA VAL A 91 29.36 -13.10 -21.86
C VAL A 91 28.53 -14.39 -21.95
N PRO A 92 27.71 -14.69 -20.92
CA PRO A 92 26.75 -15.79 -20.97
C PRO A 92 25.77 -15.66 -22.14
N TYR A 93 25.27 -16.77 -22.66
CA TYR A 93 24.30 -16.78 -23.74
C TYR A 93 22.98 -16.08 -23.41
N SER A 94 22.62 -16.00 -22.14
CA SER A 94 21.44 -15.25 -21.65
C SER A 94 21.52 -13.74 -21.92
N CYS A 95 22.69 -13.20 -22.21
CA CYS A 95 22.90 -11.83 -22.67
C CYS A 95 22.53 -11.59 -24.13
N CYS A 96 22.28 -12.64 -24.91
CA CYS A 96 21.95 -12.51 -26.30
C CYS A 96 20.61 -11.83 -26.56
N SER A 97 20.60 -10.86 -27.47
CA SER A 97 19.37 -10.21 -27.91
C SER A 97 18.59 -11.10 -28.87
N MET A 98 17.36 -11.43 -28.50
CA MET A 98 16.43 -12.14 -29.38
C MET A 98 15.94 -11.26 -30.54
N GLU A 99 16.17 -9.96 -30.50
CA GLU A 99 15.75 -9.01 -31.54
C GLU A 99 16.80 -8.83 -32.62
N ALA A 100 18.02 -9.36 -32.40
CA ALA A 100 19.07 -9.29 -33.37
C ALA A 100 18.75 -10.19 -34.57
N GLN A 101 18.81 -9.64 -35.79
CA GLN A 101 18.59 -10.38 -37.05
C GLN A 101 19.78 -11.30 -37.43
N ARG A 102 20.79 -11.39 -36.60
CA ARG A 102 22.03 -12.09 -36.80
C ARG A 102 22.29 -13.08 -35.66
N PRO A 103 23.09 -14.11 -35.89
CA PRO A 103 23.51 -14.99 -34.80
C PRO A 103 24.20 -14.21 -33.68
N CYS A 104 23.88 -14.57 -32.43
CA CYS A 104 24.46 -13.91 -31.28
C CYS A 104 25.96 -14.15 -31.17
N ILE A 105 26.70 -13.05 -31.06
CA ILE A 105 28.13 -13.08 -30.81
C ILE A 105 28.33 -12.74 -29.34
N HIS A 106 28.68 -13.76 -28.57
CA HIS A 106 28.87 -13.66 -27.13
C HIS A 106 30.31 -13.98 -26.69
N HIS A 107 31.20 -14.28 -27.66
CA HIS A 107 32.62 -14.48 -27.46
C HIS A 107 33.46 -13.49 -28.29
N GLY A 108 34.59 -13.04 -27.77
CA GLY A 108 35.48 -12.14 -28.48
C GLY A 108 34.85 -10.79 -28.85
N ILE A 109 34.05 -10.25 -27.97
CA ILE A 109 33.25 -9.04 -28.21
C ILE A 109 34.12 -7.80 -28.43
N THR A 110 35.30 -7.74 -27.80
CA THR A 110 36.19 -6.56 -27.88
C THR A 110 37.20 -6.67 -29.03
N GLN A 111 37.21 -7.76 -29.76
CA GLN A 111 38.17 -7.99 -30.89
C GLN A 111 37.44 -7.96 -32.25
N PRO A 112 37.05 -6.76 -32.74
CA PRO A 112 36.32 -6.63 -33.99
C PRO A 112 37.24 -7.02 -35.15
N GLY A 113 36.69 -7.77 -36.08
CA GLY A 113 37.36 -8.09 -37.35
C GLY A 113 38.33 -9.29 -37.34
N VAL A 114 38.72 -9.80 -36.17
CA VAL A 114 39.63 -10.97 -36.08
C VAL A 114 38.86 -12.29 -36.25
N ILE A 115 37.68 -12.35 -35.64
CA ILE A 115 36.85 -13.57 -35.62
C ILE A 115 35.63 -13.42 -36.54
N TYR A 116 35.09 -12.23 -36.68
CA TYR A 116 33.85 -11.96 -37.40
C TYR A 116 34.05 -10.88 -38.48
N LYS A 117 33.36 -10.99 -39.62
CA LYS A 117 33.42 -10.03 -40.74
C LYS A 117 32.70 -8.71 -40.47
N TYR A 118 32.07 -8.51 -39.34
CA TYR A 118 31.36 -7.28 -38.98
C TYR A 118 31.86 -6.75 -37.64
N ASP A 119 31.71 -5.46 -37.46
CA ASP A 119 32.11 -4.78 -36.22
C ASP A 119 31.07 -5.07 -35.14
N PRO A 120 31.39 -5.88 -34.11
CA PRO A 120 30.46 -6.15 -33.01
C PRO A 120 30.15 -4.93 -32.17
N THR A 121 30.99 -3.90 -32.17
CA THR A 121 30.77 -2.67 -31.37
C THR A 121 29.66 -1.79 -31.94
N ASN A 122 29.49 -1.78 -33.28
CA ASN A 122 28.45 -1.01 -33.95
C ASN A 122 27.14 -1.76 -34.13
N GLN A 123 27.18 -3.09 -34.07
CA GLN A 123 26.03 -3.97 -34.31
C GLN A 123 25.94 -5.05 -33.22
N MET A 124 25.85 -4.61 -31.98
CA MET A 124 25.78 -5.51 -30.84
C MET A 124 24.60 -6.47 -30.96
N THR A 125 24.87 -7.76 -30.78
CA THR A 125 23.87 -8.82 -30.73
C THR A 125 23.56 -9.23 -29.30
N ILE A 126 24.12 -8.52 -28.33
CA ILE A 126 23.88 -8.68 -26.89
C ILE A 126 23.21 -7.44 -26.33
N TRP A 127 22.54 -7.60 -25.19
CA TRP A 127 21.96 -6.49 -24.46
C TRP A 127 23.06 -5.60 -23.87
N ASN A 128 23.02 -4.31 -24.17
CA ASN A 128 23.99 -3.33 -23.68
C ASN A 128 23.59 -2.78 -22.30
N ASP A 129 22.31 -2.77 -21.97
CA ASP A 129 21.79 -2.23 -20.73
C ASP A 129 22.08 -3.15 -19.53
N GLY A 130 22.45 -2.56 -18.39
CA GLY A 130 22.65 -3.28 -17.14
C GLY A 130 21.34 -3.71 -16.46
N CYS A 131 21.38 -4.85 -15.77
CA CYS A 131 20.22 -5.43 -15.14
C CYS A 131 19.79 -4.70 -13.86
N GLU A 132 20.71 -4.02 -13.17
CA GLU A 132 20.43 -3.30 -11.94
C GLU A 132 19.40 -2.19 -12.19
N GLU A 133 19.63 -1.35 -13.18
CA GLU A 133 18.74 -0.22 -13.48
C GLU A 133 17.39 -0.65 -14.03
N LYS A 134 17.39 -1.63 -14.95
CA LYS A 134 16.13 -2.20 -15.50
C LYS A 134 15.27 -2.80 -14.40
N LEU A 135 15.86 -3.60 -13.51
CA LEU A 135 15.11 -4.21 -12.41
C LEU A 135 14.59 -3.16 -11.43
N ILE A 136 15.40 -2.15 -11.11
CA ILE A 136 14.98 -1.06 -10.22
C ILE A 136 13.83 -0.27 -10.84
N SER A 137 13.91 0.07 -12.13
CA SER A 137 12.84 0.83 -12.81
C SER A 137 11.51 0.08 -12.79
N GLU A 138 11.52 -1.23 -13.07
CA GLU A 138 10.32 -2.07 -12.99
C GLU A 138 9.76 -2.18 -11.57
N MET A 139 10.63 -2.39 -10.58
CA MET A 139 10.20 -2.44 -9.18
C MET A 139 9.62 -1.10 -8.70
N MET A 140 10.19 0.02 -9.13
CA MET A 140 9.66 1.35 -8.82
C MET A 140 8.31 1.59 -9.48
N LEU A 141 8.12 1.14 -10.73
CA LEU A 141 6.84 1.25 -11.43
C LEU A 141 5.74 0.43 -10.73
N VAL A 142 6.05 -0.80 -10.33
CA VAL A 142 5.12 -1.66 -9.55
C VAL A 142 4.79 -1.01 -8.22
N SER A 143 5.80 -0.49 -7.50
CA SER A 143 5.60 0.21 -6.23
C SER A 143 4.72 1.45 -6.38
N TRP A 144 4.93 2.24 -7.43
CA TRP A 144 4.11 3.41 -7.74
C TRP A 144 2.64 3.03 -8.00
N ARG A 145 2.41 2.00 -8.82
CA ARG A 145 1.05 1.50 -9.10
C ARG A 145 0.36 1.01 -7.82
N PHE A 146 1.08 0.28 -6.98
CA PHE A 146 0.55 -0.19 -5.69
C PHE A 146 0.19 0.99 -4.78
N ASN A 147 1.06 1.98 -4.65
CA ASN A 147 0.81 3.18 -3.85
C ASN A 147 -0.39 3.98 -4.37
N ALA A 148 -0.56 4.09 -5.69
CA ALA A 148 -1.73 4.77 -6.30
C ALA A 148 -3.04 4.06 -5.95
N VAL A 149 -3.09 2.73 -6.04
CA VAL A 149 -4.27 1.94 -5.65
C VAL A 149 -4.58 2.12 -4.16
N MET A 150 -3.56 2.05 -3.29
CA MET A 150 -3.73 2.27 -1.85
C MET A 150 -4.25 3.67 -1.54
N ALA A 151 -3.78 4.71 -2.25
CA ALA A 151 -4.28 6.07 -2.10
C ALA A 151 -5.77 6.18 -2.47
N LEU A 152 -6.21 5.54 -3.56
CA LEU A 152 -7.63 5.51 -3.95
C LEU A 152 -8.50 4.83 -2.89
N ILE A 153 -8.05 3.72 -2.32
CA ILE A 153 -8.76 3.02 -1.24
C ILE A 153 -8.91 3.94 -0.02
N ILE A 154 -7.85 4.64 0.38
CA ILE A 154 -7.88 5.58 1.52
C ILE A 154 -8.86 6.71 1.26
N VAL A 155 -8.88 7.29 0.05
CA VAL A 155 -9.85 8.34 -0.33
C VAL A 155 -11.28 7.79 -0.23
N ALA A 156 -11.55 6.61 -0.75
CA ALA A 156 -12.87 5.98 -0.65
C ALA A 156 -13.30 5.76 0.81
N MET A 157 -12.41 5.30 1.68
CA MET A 157 -12.67 5.15 3.11
C MET A 157 -12.99 6.48 3.79
N ILE A 158 -12.27 7.55 3.45
CA ILE A 158 -12.55 8.90 3.97
C ILE A 158 -13.95 9.36 3.53
N LEU A 159 -14.29 9.20 2.26
CA LEU A 159 -15.61 9.55 1.73
C LEU A 159 -16.73 8.77 2.41
N GLN A 160 -16.53 7.47 2.68
CA GLN A 160 -17.46 6.66 3.45
C GLN A 160 -17.68 7.20 4.87
N VAL A 161 -16.61 7.54 5.58
CA VAL A 161 -16.71 8.11 6.94
C VAL A 161 -17.47 9.44 6.91
N ILE A 162 -17.20 10.30 5.91
CA ILE A 162 -17.92 11.55 5.71
C ILE A 162 -19.41 11.29 5.46
N ALA A 163 -19.75 10.38 4.56
CA ALA A 163 -21.13 10.04 4.22
C ALA A 163 -21.90 9.47 5.43
N VAL A 164 -21.28 8.55 6.18
CA VAL A 164 -21.87 7.98 7.39
C VAL A 164 -22.10 9.07 8.46
N ARG A 165 -21.15 9.96 8.66
CA ARG A 165 -21.29 11.10 9.57
C ARG A 165 -22.43 12.03 9.16
N TYR A 166 -22.51 12.31 7.85
CA TYR A 166 -23.57 13.15 7.29
C TYR A 166 -24.95 12.53 7.51
N LEU A 167 -25.11 11.25 7.17
CA LEU A 167 -26.36 10.51 7.38
C LEU A 167 -26.73 10.39 8.84
N HIS A 168 -25.77 10.07 9.72
CA HIS A 168 -26.00 9.94 11.15
C HIS A 168 -26.48 11.27 11.75
N THR A 169 -25.88 12.40 11.35
CA THR A 169 -26.32 13.72 11.85
C THR A 169 -27.70 14.10 11.32
N ALA A 170 -28.00 13.81 10.06
CA ALA A 170 -29.31 14.02 9.45
C ALA A 170 -30.40 13.22 10.19
N TYR A 171 -30.15 11.92 10.39
CA TYR A 171 -31.08 11.02 11.07
C TYR A 171 -31.34 11.46 12.51
N ARG A 172 -30.29 11.76 13.27
CA ARG A 172 -30.39 12.23 14.63
C ARG A 172 -31.19 13.55 14.77
N ASN A 173 -30.98 14.48 13.80
CA ASN A 173 -31.75 15.72 13.75
C ASN A 173 -33.22 15.47 13.38
N GLY A 174 -33.49 14.54 12.46
CA GLY A 174 -34.85 14.15 12.11
C GLY A 174 -35.65 13.60 13.28
N LEU A 175 -35.03 12.78 14.12
CA LEU A 175 -35.64 12.23 15.32
C LEU A 175 -35.94 13.32 16.37
N HIS A 176 -35.04 14.30 16.54
CA HIS A 176 -35.20 15.38 17.50
C HIS A 176 -36.30 16.39 17.13
N VAL A 177 -36.47 16.66 15.83
CA VAL A 177 -37.42 17.66 15.35
C VAL A 177 -38.82 17.07 15.08
N GLY A 178 -38.92 15.75 15.03
CA GLY A 178 -40.18 15.06 14.71
C GLY A 178 -40.70 15.29 13.28
N ASN A 179 -39.97 16.01 12.47
CA ASN A 179 -40.35 16.37 11.12
C ASN A 179 -39.29 15.92 10.11
N ARG A 180 -39.57 14.84 9.39
CA ARG A 180 -38.64 14.21 8.45
C ARG A 180 -38.26 15.07 7.23
N VAL A 181 -39.03 16.13 6.95
CA VAL A 181 -38.90 16.96 5.76
C VAL A 181 -37.86 18.09 5.91
N LYS A 182 -37.47 18.44 7.13
CA LYS A 182 -36.53 19.54 7.43
C LYS A 182 -35.33 19.06 8.24
N CYS A 183 -34.63 18.04 7.75
CA CYS A 183 -33.43 17.53 8.41
C CYS A 183 -32.19 18.22 7.86
N ASN A 184 -31.51 19.01 8.68
CA ASN A 184 -30.21 19.59 8.35
C ASN A 184 -29.10 18.63 8.77
N ALA A 185 -28.24 18.26 7.83
CA ALA A 185 -27.06 17.46 8.10
C ALA A 185 -25.81 18.35 8.16
N TYR A 186 -24.86 18.00 9.03
CA TYR A 186 -23.61 18.73 9.18
C TYR A 186 -22.46 17.77 9.55
N LEU A 187 -21.27 18.08 9.08
CA LEU A 187 -20.05 17.29 9.32
C LEU A 187 -19.42 17.60 10.68
N LEU A 188 -19.42 18.86 11.06
CA LEU A 188 -18.85 19.33 12.32
C LEU A 188 -19.91 20.08 13.11
N ARG A 189 -20.01 19.76 14.38
CA ARG A 189 -20.95 20.43 15.30
C ARG A 189 -20.40 21.82 15.67
N SER A 190 -21.03 22.87 15.19
CA SER A 190 -20.68 24.23 15.60
C SER A 190 -21.03 24.46 17.06
N GLN A 191 -20.19 25.23 17.77
CA GLN A 191 -20.40 25.57 19.15
C GLN A 191 -21.68 26.45 19.36
N THR A 192 -22.09 27.16 18.31
CA THR A 192 -23.35 27.91 18.26
C THR A 192 -24.58 27.00 18.29
N ASP A 193 -24.52 25.86 17.57
CA ASP A 193 -25.63 24.90 17.56
C ASP A 193 -25.84 24.21 18.90
N THR A 194 -24.77 24.01 19.68
CA THR A 194 -24.90 23.48 21.05
C THR A 194 -25.61 24.44 21.98
N LYS A 195 -25.32 25.74 21.90
CA LYS A 195 -26.00 26.78 22.69
C LYS A 195 -27.46 26.95 22.31
N LEU A 196 -27.76 26.93 21.01
CA LEU A 196 -29.15 27.03 20.50
C LEU A 196 -30.00 25.81 20.92
N ARG A 197 -29.44 24.62 20.93
CA ARG A 197 -30.14 23.40 21.39
C ARG A 197 -30.35 23.40 22.89
N ALA A 198 -29.35 23.79 23.68
CA ALA A 198 -29.51 23.93 25.13
C ALA A 198 -30.58 24.96 25.49
N ALA A 199 -30.65 26.07 24.73
CA ALA A 199 -31.71 27.07 24.90
C ALA A 199 -33.10 26.54 24.46
N ALA A 200 -33.17 25.74 23.39
CA ALA A 200 -34.40 25.11 22.94
C ALA A 200 -34.91 24.06 23.95
N ASP A 201 -34.02 23.20 24.45
CA ASP A 201 -34.34 22.18 25.46
C ASP A 201 -34.78 22.85 26.80
N GLY A 202 -34.10 23.93 27.18
CA GLY A 202 -34.52 24.73 28.34
C GLY A 202 -35.94 25.31 28.19
N ASN A 203 -36.27 25.78 26.97
CA ASN A 203 -37.62 26.28 26.68
C ASN A 203 -38.69 25.18 26.68
N ILE A 204 -38.35 23.95 26.18
CA ILE A 204 -39.25 22.81 26.18
C ILE A 204 -39.52 22.34 27.62
N LEU A 205 -38.46 22.25 28.45
CA LEU A 205 -38.60 21.92 29.87
C LEU A 205 -39.42 22.97 30.65
N ARG A 206 -39.23 24.27 30.33
CA ARG A 206 -40.03 25.35 30.92
C ARG A 206 -41.51 25.26 30.52
N LYS A 207 -41.79 24.93 29.24
CA LYS A 207 -43.18 24.71 28.78
C LYS A 207 -43.79 23.46 29.41
N ARG A 208 -43.06 22.38 29.64
CA ARG A 208 -43.55 21.19 30.34
C ARG A 208 -43.86 21.51 31.82
N LYS A 209 -42.96 22.16 32.52
CA LYS A 209 -43.22 22.61 33.92
C LYS A 209 -44.44 23.52 34.01
N PHE A 210 -44.57 24.46 33.09
CA PHE A 210 -45.74 25.38 33.07
C PHE A 210 -47.05 24.64 32.76
N ARG A 211 -47.03 23.62 31.87
CA ARG A 211 -48.22 22.78 31.58
C ARG A 211 -48.57 21.92 32.79
N GLN A 212 -47.57 21.36 33.45
CA GLN A 212 -47.78 20.52 34.65
C GLN A 212 -48.30 21.36 35.85
N SER A 213 -47.84 22.59 36.03
CA SER A 213 -48.40 23.48 37.06
C SER A 213 -49.84 23.89 36.77
N ARG A 214 -50.22 24.10 35.50
CA ARG A 214 -51.61 24.35 35.11
C ARG A 214 -52.52 23.13 35.36
N THR A 215 -52.05 21.93 35.04
CA THR A 215 -52.84 20.72 35.31
C THR A 215 -53.03 20.49 36.81
N LEU A 216 -52.03 20.74 37.63
CA LEU A 216 -52.13 20.70 39.07
C LEU A 216 -53.13 21.78 39.63
N GLN A 217 -53.03 22.99 39.07
CA GLN A 217 -54.01 24.08 39.46
C GLN A 217 -55.44 23.75 39.04
N TRP A 218 -55.65 23.09 37.90
CA TRP A 218 -56.96 22.61 37.43
C TRP A 218 -57.51 21.49 38.32
N VAL A 219 -56.69 20.54 38.72
CA VAL A 219 -57.09 19.43 39.61
C VAL A 219 -57.47 19.96 41.00
N THR A 220 -56.67 20.84 41.54
CA THR A 220 -57.00 21.45 42.83
C THR A 220 -58.24 22.37 42.80
N ALA A 221 -58.50 23.03 41.66
CA ALA A 221 -59.70 23.85 41.46
C ALA A 221 -60.99 23.04 41.26
N THR A 222 -60.89 21.84 40.67
CA THR A 222 -62.05 20.99 40.31
C THR A 222 -62.44 19.99 41.40
N TYR A 223 -61.47 19.54 42.21
CA TYR A 223 -61.70 18.45 43.20
C TYR A 223 -61.46 18.84 44.66
N GLY A 224 -61.20 20.14 44.98
CA GLY A 224 -60.96 20.62 46.36
C GLY A 224 -59.60 20.14 46.92
N PRO A 225 -59.21 20.63 48.14
CA PRO A 225 -57.90 20.41 48.71
C PRO A 225 -57.67 19.02 49.36
N GLU A 226 -58.56 18.05 49.19
CA GLU A 226 -58.55 16.82 49.99
C GLU A 226 -58.15 15.56 49.28
N VAL A 227 -57.37 15.62 48.12
CA VAL A 227 -56.79 14.45 47.56
C VAL A 227 -55.30 14.41 47.85
N THR A 228 -54.96 14.06 49.08
CA THR A 228 -53.58 13.64 49.42
C THR A 228 -53.34 12.23 48.81
N TRP A 229 -52.72 12.17 47.65
CA TRP A 229 -52.17 10.91 47.12
C TRP A 229 -50.96 10.52 47.97
N ASN A 230 -51.12 9.47 48.78
CA ASN A 230 -50.01 8.83 49.48
C ASN A 230 -49.08 8.24 48.46
N SER A 231 -47.93 8.90 48.19
CA SER A 231 -46.85 8.39 47.33
C SER A 231 -45.96 7.42 48.11
N SER A 232 -46.53 6.31 48.54
CA SER A 232 -45.77 5.19 49.12
C SER A 232 -46.09 3.88 48.37
N SER A 233 -45.68 3.83 47.11
CA SER A 233 -45.36 2.58 46.39
C SER A 233 -44.68 2.99 45.08
N ALA A 234 -43.42 3.45 45.16
CA ALA A 234 -42.52 3.39 44.06
C ALA A 234 -42.07 1.93 43.94
N SER A 235 -42.80 1.17 43.14
CA SER A 235 -42.40 -0.17 42.71
C SER A 235 -41.14 -0.08 41.84
N ASP A 236 -40.19 -0.92 42.20
CA ASP A 236 -38.94 -1.24 41.57
C ASP A 236 -39.03 -1.31 40.04
N PRO A 237 -38.11 -0.70 39.30
CA PRO A 237 -38.05 -0.78 37.83
C PRO A 237 -37.52 -2.12 37.26
N ASN A 238 -37.31 -3.15 38.09
CA ASN A 238 -36.70 -4.42 37.67
C ASN A 238 -37.64 -5.60 37.45
N SER A 239 -38.98 -5.41 37.40
CA SER A 239 -39.90 -6.52 37.20
C SER A 239 -40.56 -6.62 35.80
N ALA A 240 -40.03 -5.87 34.79
CA ALA A 240 -40.64 -5.89 33.46
C ALA A 240 -39.93 -6.84 32.44
N ASP A 241 -38.83 -7.53 32.80
CA ASP A 241 -38.06 -8.35 31.91
C ASP A 241 -38.28 -9.86 32.02
N GLU A 242 -39.30 -10.33 32.76
CA GLU A 242 -39.49 -11.78 32.98
C GLU A 242 -40.76 -12.38 32.35
N LEU A 243 -41.36 -11.77 31.33
CA LEU A 243 -42.63 -12.28 30.77
C LEU A 243 -42.61 -12.56 29.25
N LEU A 244 -41.44 -12.70 28.61
CA LEU A 244 -41.34 -13.05 27.19
C LEU A 244 -40.34 -14.17 26.86
N LEU A 245 -40.29 -15.26 27.65
CA LEU A 245 -39.64 -16.50 27.24
C LEU A 245 -40.26 -17.72 27.91
N LYS A 246 -41.34 -18.26 27.33
CA LYS A 246 -41.67 -19.70 27.33
C LYS A 246 -42.69 -20.03 26.25
N PRO A 247 -42.60 -21.25 25.75
CA PRO A 247 -42.44 -21.69 24.36
C PRO A 247 -43.69 -21.64 23.54
#